data_f9d8ad5e6a6ac884922e2f7ec728a737
#
_entry.id   f9d8ad5e6a6ac884922e2f7ec728a737
#
_cell.length_a   1.000
_cell.length_b   1.000
_cell.length_c   1.000
_cell.angle_alpha   90.00
_cell.angle_beta   90.00
_cell.angle_gamma   90.00
#
_symmetry.space_group_name_H-M   'P 1'
#
loop_
_entity.id
_entity.type
_entity.pdbx_description
1 polymer ?
#
loop_
_entity_poly.entity_id
_entity_poly.type
_entity_poly.pdbx_seq_one_letter_code
_entity_poly.pdbx_strand_id
1 'polypeptide(L)'
;STFSKILAPGMRIGWIVMPDWLAQQTVIVKQAADLHTNMLSQVITAEYLSMNRLESQIALIREDYRKKCVALADALESQLGEHLEFSRPKGGMFLWARFRYPFDTMEWMKKTLENGVVYVPGEAFYNDNPDTRTLRLSYSTVSADGLMTAVERLAKSL
;
A
#
# COMPACT_ATOMS: atom_id res chain seq x y z
N SER A 1 3.69 -15.15 2.03
CA SER A 1 4.15 -13.88 1.46
C SER A 1 3.75 -13.74 0.00
N THR A 2 4.13 -12.65 -0.68
CA THR A 2 3.76 -12.37 -2.07
C THR A 2 4.89 -11.65 -2.82
N PHE A 3 5.00 -11.90 -4.11
CA PHE A 3 5.88 -11.14 -5.02
C PHE A 3 5.25 -9.84 -5.53
N SER A 4 3.99 -9.58 -5.22
CA SER A 4 3.25 -8.41 -5.73
C SER A 4 3.89 -7.06 -5.35
N LYS A 5 4.64 -6.99 -4.24
CA LYS A 5 5.21 -5.74 -3.72
C LYS A 5 6.72 -5.62 -3.94
N ILE A 6 7.37 -6.70 -4.35
CA ILE A 6 8.84 -6.75 -4.53
C ILE A 6 9.25 -7.11 -5.96
N LEU A 7 8.32 -7.62 -6.78
CA LEU A 7 8.53 -7.92 -8.19
C LEU A 7 7.47 -7.22 -9.05
N ALA A 8 6.28 -7.80 -9.17
CA ALA A 8 5.21 -7.21 -9.96
C ALA A 8 3.83 -7.67 -9.47
N PRO A 9 2.87 -6.75 -9.23
CA PRO A 9 1.55 -7.11 -8.73
C PRO A 9 0.72 -7.90 -9.74
N GLY A 10 0.93 -7.69 -11.05
CA GLY A 10 0.24 -8.39 -12.13
C GLY A 10 0.56 -9.87 -12.25
N MET A 11 1.67 -10.34 -11.69
CA MET A 11 2.06 -11.75 -11.71
C MET A 11 1.14 -12.64 -10.89
N ARG A 12 0.50 -12.11 -9.85
CA ARG A 12 -0.42 -12.83 -8.96
C ARG A 12 0.21 -14.05 -8.30
N ILE A 13 1.50 -13.96 -7.91
CA ILE A 13 2.25 -15.03 -7.24
C ILE A 13 2.41 -14.71 -5.76
N GLY A 14 2.06 -15.69 -4.94
CA GLY A 14 2.34 -15.72 -3.51
C GLY A 14 2.94 -17.06 -3.10
N TRP A 15 3.46 -17.14 -1.89
CA TRP A 15 4.03 -18.34 -1.32
C TRP A 15 3.79 -18.43 0.18
N ILE A 16 3.74 -19.65 0.70
CA ILE A 16 3.56 -19.92 2.12
C ILE A 16 4.61 -20.95 2.54
N VAL A 17 5.18 -20.76 3.72
CA VAL A 17 5.98 -21.77 4.42
C VAL A 17 5.13 -22.30 5.56
N MET A 18 4.96 -23.61 5.60
CA MET A 18 4.09 -24.26 6.58
C MET A 18 4.61 -25.67 6.91
N PRO A 19 4.18 -26.29 8.02
CA PRO A 19 4.48 -27.70 8.32
C PRO A 19 3.88 -28.64 7.28
N ASP A 20 4.52 -29.79 7.03
CA ASP A 20 4.12 -30.76 6.00
C ASP A 20 2.67 -31.25 6.14
N TRP A 21 2.22 -31.50 7.36
CA TRP A 21 0.83 -31.92 7.59
C TRP A 21 -0.21 -30.90 7.13
N LEU A 22 0.12 -29.59 7.24
CA LEU A 22 -0.75 -28.50 6.79
C LEU A 22 -0.61 -28.31 5.27
N ALA A 23 0.59 -28.52 4.71
CA ALA A 23 0.83 -28.38 3.28
C ALA A 23 -0.04 -29.34 2.46
N GLN A 24 -0.16 -30.59 2.88
CA GLN A 24 -1.02 -31.57 2.22
C GLN A 24 -2.49 -31.14 2.18
N GLN A 25 -3.03 -30.66 3.29
CA GLN A 25 -4.40 -30.17 3.35
C GLN A 25 -4.59 -28.90 2.51
N THR A 26 -3.60 -28.00 2.53
CA THR A 26 -3.62 -26.76 1.75
C THR A 26 -3.63 -27.03 0.24
N VAL A 27 -2.90 -28.04 -0.24
CA VAL A 27 -2.92 -28.46 -1.65
C VAL A 27 -4.32 -28.90 -2.07
N ILE A 28 -5.01 -29.69 -1.25
CA ILE A 28 -6.38 -30.15 -1.54
C ILE A 28 -7.34 -28.95 -1.63
N VAL A 29 -7.28 -28.03 -0.66
CA VAL A 29 -8.13 -26.84 -0.66
C VAL A 29 -7.81 -25.94 -1.85
N LYS A 30 -6.52 -25.76 -2.20
CA LYS A 30 -6.11 -24.99 -3.36
C LYS A 30 -6.62 -25.59 -4.68
N GLN A 31 -6.55 -26.88 -4.84
CA GLN A 31 -7.11 -27.56 -6.03
C GLN A 31 -8.61 -27.31 -6.17
N ALA A 32 -9.34 -27.26 -5.08
CA ALA A 32 -10.77 -26.96 -5.10
C ALA A 32 -11.06 -25.47 -5.38
N ALA A 33 -10.15 -24.57 -4.99
CA ALA A 33 -10.35 -23.12 -5.13
C ALA A 33 -9.97 -22.59 -6.53
N ASP A 34 -8.80 -22.96 -7.06
CA ASP A 34 -8.27 -22.40 -8.31
C ASP A 34 -7.50 -23.41 -9.17
N LEU A 35 -7.54 -24.68 -8.81
CA LEU A 35 -6.81 -25.79 -9.42
C LEU A 35 -5.29 -25.63 -9.27
N HIS A 36 -4.71 -24.60 -9.88
CA HIS A 36 -3.32 -24.21 -9.73
C HIS A 36 -3.09 -22.74 -10.11
N THR A 37 -2.05 -22.14 -9.57
CA THR A 37 -1.59 -20.81 -9.96
C THR A 37 -1.11 -20.81 -11.41
N ASN A 38 -1.30 -19.72 -12.14
CA ASN A 38 -0.89 -19.58 -13.54
C ASN A 38 0.57 -20.00 -13.76
N MET A 39 0.80 -21.00 -14.62
CA MET A 39 2.13 -21.57 -14.85
C MET A 39 3.11 -20.57 -15.49
N LEU A 40 2.65 -19.75 -16.42
CA LEU A 40 3.52 -18.74 -17.05
C LEU A 40 4.08 -17.77 -16.02
N SER A 41 3.23 -17.28 -15.12
CA SER A 41 3.66 -16.40 -14.02
C SER A 41 4.66 -17.08 -13.08
N GLN A 42 4.47 -18.37 -12.79
CA GLN A 42 5.41 -19.14 -11.96
C GLN A 42 6.77 -19.28 -12.64
N VAL A 43 6.80 -19.67 -13.93
CA VAL A 43 8.04 -19.83 -14.71
C VAL A 43 8.79 -18.52 -14.81
N ILE A 44 8.12 -17.41 -15.15
CA ILE A 44 8.74 -16.07 -15.22
C ILE A 44 9.32 -15.68 -13.86
N THR A 45 8.57 -15.91 -12.77
CA THR A 45 9.04 -15.59 -11.42
C THR A 45 10.27 -16.43 -11.05
N ALA A 46 10.25 -17.73 -11.32
CA ALA A 46 11.36 -18.63 -11.05
C ALA A 46 12.61 -18.24 -11.84
N GLU A 47 12.46 -17.92 -13.12
CA GLU A 47 13.56 -17.45 -13.96
C GLU A 47 14.15 -16.14 -13.44
N TYR A 48 13.31 -15.18 -13.08
CA TYR A 48 13.77 -13.92 -12.49
C TYR A 48 14.57 -14.14 -11.19
N LEU A 49 14.12 -15.07 -10.34
CA LEU A 49 14.82 -15.41 -9.11
C LEU A 49 16.18 -16.08 -9.38
N SER A 50 16.28 -16.95 -10.42
CA SER A 50 17.53 -17.59 -10.80
C SER A 50 18.61 -16.61 -11.26
N MET A 51 18.20 -15.44 -11.78
CA MET A 51 19.11 -14.36 -12.18
C MET A 51 19.76 -13.62 -11.00
N ASN A 52 19.38 -13.91 -9.74
CA ASN A 52 19.86 -13.24 -8.53
C ASN A 52 19.70 -11.71 -8.52
N ARG A 53 18.67 -11.18 -9.20
CA ARG A 53 18.40 -9.74 -9.32
C ARG A 53 17.45 -9.18 -8.27
N LEU A 54 16.80 -10.03 -7.48
CA LEU A 54 15.76 -9.61 -6.56
C LEU A 54 16.28 -8.62 -5.50
N GLU A 55 17.46 -8.86 -4.93
CA GLU A 55 18.05 -7.98 -3.91
C GLU A 55 18.33 -6.57 -4.45
N SER A 56 18.90 -6.47 -5.65
CA SER A 56 19.14 -5.17 -6.30
C SER A 56 17.85 -4.44 -6.63
N GLN A 57 16.83 -5.17 -7.07
CA GLN A 57 15.49 -4.60 -7.32
C GLN A 57 14.85 -4.07 -6.03
N ILE A 58 14.95 -4.82 -4.94
CA ILE A 58 14.44 -4.39 -3.64
C ILE A 58 15.17 -3.11 -3.16
N ALA A 59 16.49 -3.03 -3.37
CA ALA A 59 17.27 -1.84 -3.01
C ALA A 59 16.79 -0.59 -3.77
N LEU A 60 16.53 -0.71 -5.08
CA LEU A 60 15.97 0.37 -5.90
C LEU A 60 14.58 0.80 -5.43
N ILE A 61 13.69 -0.16 -5.15
CA ILE A 61 12.34 0.12 -4.64
C ILE A 61 12.41 0.84 -3.28
N ARG A 62 13.28 0.40 -2.37
CA ARG A 62 13.45 1.02 -1.05
C ARG A 62 13.90 2.47 -1.16
N GLU A 63 14.84 2.75 -2.04
CA GLU A 63 15.35 4.11 -2.23
C GLU A 63 14.27 5.04 -2.84
N ASP A 64 13.54 4.57 -3.85
CA ASP A 64 12.42 5.32 -4.44
C ASP A 64 11.33 5.60 -3.41
N TYR A 65 10.89 4.56 -2.67
CA TYR A 65 9.85 4.72 -1.66
C TYR A 65 10.29 5.59 -0.48
N ARG A 66 11.56 5.56 -0.11
CA ARG A 66 12.10 6.44 0.93
C ARG A 66 11.95 7.90 0.54
N LYS A 67 12.33 8.28 -0.69
CA LYS A 67 12.19 9.65 -1.21
C LYS A 67 10.73 10.09 -1.24
N LYS A 68 9.85 9.25 -1.74
CA LYS A 68 8.42 9.52 -1.82
C LYS A 68 7.76 9.62 -0.43
N CYS A 69 8.14 8.76 0.50
CA CYS A 69 7.66 8.79 1.88
C CYS A 69 8.04 10.10 2.57
N VAL A 70 9.29 10.56 2.42
CA VAL A 70 9.75 11.83 2.98
C VAL A 70 8.96 12.98 2.36
N ALA A 71 8.85 13.04 1.03
CA ALA A 71 8.10 14.10 0.35
C ALA A 71 6.63 14.19 0.81
N LEU A 72 5.95 13.02 0.91
CA LEU A 72 4.57 12.97 1.40
C LEU A 72 4.47 13.44 2.85
N ALA A 73 5.34 12.94 3.74
CA ALA A 73 5.29 13.27 5.15
C ALA A 73 5.59 14.75 5.40
N ASP A 74 6.60 15.31 4.73
CA ASP A 74 6.94 16.74 4.84
C ASP A 74 5.81 17.63 4.33
N ALA A 75 5.19 17.28 3.21
CA ALA A 75 4.04 18.01 2.68
C ALA A 75 2.83 17.96 3.63
N LEU A 76 2.52 16.80 4.20
CA LEU A 76 1.43 16.63 5.17
C LEU A 76 1.69 17.43 6.44
N GLU A 77 2.90 17.42 6.99
CA GLU A 77 3.26 18.21 8.16
C GLU A 77 3.14 19.70 7.89
N SER A 78 3.62 20.16 6.73
CA SER A 78 3.61 21.57 6.36
C SER A 78 2.19 22.11 6.11
N GLN A 79 1.32 21.36 5.45
CA GLN A 79 0.03 21.87 4.98
C GLN A 79 -1.17 21.40 5.82
N LEU A 80 -1.05 20.25 6.47
CA LEU A 80 -2.14 19.61 7.21
C LEU A 80 -1.75 19.21 8.64
N GLY A 81 -0.59 19.60 9.14
CA GLY A 81 -0.08 19.22 10.46
C GLY A 81 -0.93 19.68 11.64
N GLU A 82 -1.71 20.76 11.48
CA GLU A 82 -2.68 21.22 12.47
C GLU A 82 -3.93 20.33 12.49
N HIS A 83 -4.27 19.69 11.36
CA HIS A 83 -5.45 18.86 11.18
C HIS A 83 -5.18 17.39 11.39
N LEU A 84 -4.02 16.89 10.94
CA LEU A 84 -3.66 15.47 10.93
C LEU A 84 -2.56 15.13 11.94
N GLU A 85 -2.64 13.93 12.47
CA GLU A 85 -1.56 13.27 13.19
C GLU A 85 -1.18 11.98 12.47
N PHE A 86 0.10 11.66 12.41
CA PHE A 86 0.62 10.41 11.88
C PHE A 86 2.03 10.14 12.40
N SER A 87 2.44 8.88 12.33
CA SER A 87 3.84 8.49 12.55
C SER A 87 4.53 8.36 11.20
N ARG A 88 5.73 8.92 11.05
CA ARG A 88 6.53 8.74 9.83
C ARG A 88 6.86 7.27 9.64
N PRO A 89 6.46 6.65 8.50
CA PRO A 89 6.71 5.24 8.25
C PRO A 89 8.22 4.95 8.19
N LYS A 90 8.65 3.85 8.83
CA LYS A 90 10.02 3.33 8.72
C LYS A 90 10.21 2.38 7.54
N GLY A 91 9.16 2.12 6.77
CA GLY A 91 9.14 1.23 5.62
C GLY A 91 7.73 1.00 5.09
N GLY A 92 7.60 0.13 4.09
CA GLY A 92 6.33 -0.14 3.43
C GLY A 92 6.03 0.83 2.29
N MET A 93 4.76 1.06 2.02
CA MET A 93 4.28 1.85 0.88
C MET A 93 3.08 2.73 1.23
N PHE A 94 2.70 2.75 2.51
CA PHE A 94 1.53 3.47 3.01
C PHE A 94 1.89 4.31 4.23
N LEU A 95 1.23 5.47 4.33
CA LEU A 95 1.19 6.30 5.51
C LEU A 95 -0.23 6.23 6.08
N TRP A 96 -0.34 6.01 7.39
CA TRP A 96 -1.59 6.04 8.12
C TRP A 96 -1.69 7.36 8.87
N ALA A 97 -2.77 8.12 8.62
CA ALA A 97 -3.03 9.38 9.26
C ALA A 97 -4.40 9.39 9.93
N ARG A 98 -4.59 10.32 10.87
CA ARG A 98 -5.81 10.49 11.64
C ARG A 98 -6.06 11.98 11.86
N PHE A 99 -7.30 12.42 11.70
CA PHE A 99 -7.71 13.76 12.07
C PHE A 99 -7.69 13.94 13.60
N ARG A 100 -7.20 15.11 14.06
CA ARG A 100 -7.09 15.44 15.49
C ARG A 100 -8.43 15.73 16.16
N TYR A 101 -9.49 15.90 15.38
CA TYR A 101 -10.84 16.26 15.80
C TYR A 101 -11.85 15.33 15.12
N PRO A 102 -13.12 15.30 15.58
CA PRO A 102 -14.17 14.52 14.91
C PRO A 102 -14.28 14.88 13.44
N PHE A 103 -14.14 13.87 12.58
CA PHE A 103 -14.11 14.04 11.13
C PHE A 103 -14.56 12.75 10.43
N ASP A 104 -15.20 12.90 9.28
CA ASP A 104 -15.63 11.77 8.46
C ASP A 104 -14.83 11.74 7.17
N THR A 105 -13.85 10.82 7.09
CA THR A 105 -12.98 10.68 5.94
C THR A 105 -13.69 10.07 4.73
N MET A 106 -14.80 9.34 4.92
CA MET A 106 -15.60 8.82 3.81
C MET A 106 -16.37 9.97 3.12
N GLU A 107 -16.99 10.84 3.88
CA GLU A 107 -17.67 12.02 3.33
C GLU A 107 -16.66 13.00 2.69
N TRP A 108 -15.52 13.21 3.32
CA TRP A 108 -14.48 14.08 2.78
C TRP A 108 -13.91 13.56 1.45
N MET A 109 -13.87 12.25 1.24
CA MET A 109 -13.37 11.66 0.00
C MET A 109 -14.15 12.14 -1.23
N LYS A 110 -15.43 12.48 -1.09
CA LYS A 110 -16.23 13.02 -2.18
C LYS A 110 -15.64 14.33 -2.72
N LYS A 111 -15.29 15.26 -1.81
CA LYS A 111 -14.65 16.53 -2.16
C LYS A 111 -13.24 16.34 -2.71
N THR A 112 -12.45 15.43 -2.12
CA THR A 112 -11.09 15.19 -2.59
C THR A 112 -11.06 14.56 -3.98
N LEU A 113 -12.04 13.73 -4.33
CA LEU A 113 -12.22 13.19 -5.67
C LEU A 113 -12.49 14.31 -6.71
N GLU A 114 -13.31 15.29 -6.38
CA GLU A 114 -13.55 16.46 -7.24
C GLU A 114 -12.25 17.26 -7.50
N ASN A 115 -11.33 17.26 -6.52
CA ASN A 115 -10.00 17.86 -6.63
C ASN A 115 -8.94 16.90 -7.21
N GLY A 116 -9.35 15.71 -7.68
CA GLY A 116 -8.47 14.74 -8.33
C GLY A 116 -7.53 14.00 -7.38
N VAL A 117 -7.93 13.81 -6.11
CA VAL A 117 -7.17 13.01 -5.13
C VAL A 117 -8.07 11.94 -4.54
N VAL A 118 -7.52 10.73 -4.46
CA VAL A 118 -8.15 9.58 -3.81
C VAL A 118 -7.23 8.99 -2.73
N TYR A 119 -7.82 8.58 -1.64
CA TYR A 119 -7.17 7.81 -0.56
C TYR A 119 -8.09 6.67 -0.12
N VAL A 120 -7.66 5.86 0.82
CA VAL A 120 -8.54 4.83 1.39
C VAL A 120 -8.97 5.29 2.78
N PRO A 121 -10.28 5.53 3.01
CA PRO A 121 -10.81 5.80 4.34
C PRO A 121 -10.47 4.66 5.29
N GLY A 122 -10.08 5.01 6.52
CA GLY A 122 -9.55 4.03 7.46
C GLY A 122 -10.60 3.07 7.99
N GLU A 123 -11.87 3.44 8.00
CA GLU A 123 -12.94 2.58 8.51
C GLU A 123 -12.99 1.19 7.86
N ALA A 124 -12.55 1.08 6.58
CA ALA A 124 -12.46 -0.19 5.86
C ALA A 124 -11.47 -1.22 6.49
N PHE A 125 -10.65 -0.80 7.44
CA PHE A 125 -9.65 -1.64 8.11
C PHE A 125 -10.04 -2.04 9.54
N TYR A 126 -11.22 -1.65 10.00
CA TYR A 126 -11.74 -1.99 11.33
C TYR A 126 -12.77 -3.13 11.23
N ASN A 127 -12.76 -4.05 12.17
CA ASN A 127 -13.81 -5.07 12.28
C ASN A 127 -15.04 -4.49 12.96
N ASP A 128 -14.83 -3.73 14.05
CA ASP A 128 -15.87 -3.14 14.88
C ASP A 128 -15.51 -1.70 15.26
N ASN A 129 -16.52 -0.85 15.45
CA ASN A 129 -16.37 0.53 15.92
C ASN A 129 -15.28 1.32 15.15
N PRO A 130 -15.43 1.54 13.84
CA PRO A 130 -14.43 2.20 13.02
C PRO A 130 -14.16 3.63 13.49
N ASP A 131 -12.89 4.01 13.54
CA ASP A 131 -12.51 5.42 13.68
C ASP A 131 -12.62 6.13 12.33
N THR A 132 -13.72 6.84 12.10
CA THR A 132 -14.01 7.55 10.86
C THR A 132 -13.00 8.66 10.51
N ARG A 133 -12.16 9.04 11.50
CA ARG A 133 -11.11 10.08 11.33
C ARG A 133 -9.86 9.59 10.62
N THR A 134 -9.75 8.29 10.36
CA THR A 134 -8.52 7.68 9.85
C THR A 134 -8.51 7.54 8.33
N LEU A 135 -7.32 7.61 7.74
CA LEU A 135 -7.11 7.43 6.31
C LEU A 135 -5.75 6.80 6.01
N ARG A 136 -5.70 6.03 4.93
CA ARG A 136 -4.46 5.47 4.42
C ARG A 136 -4.07 6.14 3.10
N LEU A 137 -2.87 6.69 3.07
CA LEU A 137 -2.26 7.29 1.88
C LEU A 137 -1.19 6.36 1.31
N SER A 138 -1.14 6.23 -0.02
CA SER A 138 -0.10 5.47 -0.71
C SER A 138 0.92 6.41 -1.33
N TYR A 139 2.21 6.08 -1.18
CA TYR A 139 3.31 6.80 -1.82
C TYR A 139 4.05 5.96 -2.86
N SER A 140 3.50 4.81 -3.26
CA SER A 140 4.21 3.87 -4.13
C SER A 140 4.18 4.25 -5.62
N THR A 141 3.11 4.85 -6.10
CA THR A 141 2.84 4.99 -7.54
C THR A 141 3.16 6.37 -8.08
N VAL A 142 2.84 7.40 -7.31
CA VAL A 142 2.97 8.80 -7.73
C VAL A 142 4.40 9.30 -7.50
N SER A 143 4.89 10.24 -8.32
CA SER A 143 6.19 10.89 -8.11
C SER A 143 6.19 11.77 -6.85
N ALA A 144 7.36 12.12 -6.34
CA ALA A 144 7.47 13.01 -5.17
C ALA A 144 6.74 14.35 -5.39
N ASP A 145 6.92 14.99 -6.55
CA ASP A 145 6.24 16.24 -6.90
C ASP A 145 4.71 16.05 -7.00
N GLY A 146 4.28 14.91 -7.56
CA GLY A 146 2.87 14.56 -7.63
C GLY A 146 2.24 14.34 -6.25
N LEU A 147 3.00 13.80 -5.28
CA LEU A 147 2.56 13.66 -3.89
C LEU A 147 2.41 15.01 -3.20
N MET A 148 3.35 15.95 -3.41
CA MET A 148 3.21 17.32 -2.91
C MET A 148 1.97 18.01 -3.46
N THR A 149 1.75 17.93 -4.78
CA THR A 149 0.53 18.43 -5.43
C THR A 149 -0.74 17.77 -4.89
N ALA A 150 -0.71 16.46 -4.61
CA ALA A 150 -1.86 15.77 -4.02
C ALA A 150 -2.17 16.29 -2.62
N VAL A 151 -1.17 16.57 -1.78
CA VAL A 151 -1.38 17.16 -0.45
C VAL A 151 -1.95 18.58 -0.53
N GLU A 152 -1.49 19.41 -1.49
CA GLU A 152 -2.09 20.73 -1.73
C GLU A 152 -3.58 20.64 -2.07
N ARG A 153 -3.95 19.67 -2.89
CA ARG A 153 -5.35 19.40 -3.27
C ARG A 153 -6.16 18.88 -2.09
N LEU A 154 -5.58 18.03 -1.24
CA LEU A 154 -6.21 17.60 0.02
C LEU A 154 -6.48 18.79 0.92
N ALA A 155 -5.51 19.67 1.12
CA ALA A 155 -5.67 20.87 1.93
C ALA A 155 -6.78 21.82 1.40
N LYS A 156 -6.87 21.98 0.09
CA LYS A 156 -7.96 22.75 -0.55
C LYS A 156 -9.34 22.12 -0.41
N SER A 157 -9.42 20.85 -0.07
CA SER A 157 -10.68 20.11 0.08
C SER A 157 -11.28 20.19 1.49
N LEU A 158 -10.54 20.71 2.46
CA LEU A 158 -11.02 20.96 3.82
C LEU A 158 -12.01 22.10 3.85
#